data_31d2dc0b0b8380a98ce7025c1fca3acb
#
_entry.id   31d2dc0b0b8380a98ce7025c1fca3acb
#
_cell.length_a   1.000
_cell.length_b   1.000
_cell.length_c   1.000
_cell.angle_alpha   90.00
_cell.angle_beta   90.00
_cell.angle_gamma   90.00
#
_symmetry.space_group_name_H-M   'P 1'
#
loop_
_entity.id
_entity.type
_entity.pdbx_description
1 polymer ?
#
loop_
_entity_poly.entity_id
_entity_poly.type
_entity_poly.pdbx_seq_one_letter_code
_entity_poly.pdbx_strand_id
1 'polypeptide(L)'
;MLKRNVPLLITALVGVFLIIANFFPSLSAMSEDFTVFFGIIAAMAFVLGGGSLLKVHLKKISDRNAGWAFSLIVLGTFAITLAVGLLKIGVPPNPSFPDKPWSGAVNADGTAFEWIYEYALKPLSATMFAMLAFYIASAAFRAFRAKNIEAILLLGTAFIILLGRTFAGYYLTSWIPIDGPFSGLRIEELIVYIMQVFNTAGSRAIIIGIALGIASTSLKILMGLDRSYLGGGN
;
A
#
# COMPACT_ATOMS: atom_id res chain seq x y z
N MET A 1 28.32 16.97 -21.63
CA MET A 1 27.86 17.81 -20.53
C MET A 1 26.38 18.20 -20.63
N LEU A 2 25.89 18.64 -21.79
CA LEU A 2 24.46 19.01 -21.98
C LEU A 2 23.48 17.87 -21.67
N LYS A 3 23.71 16.64 -22.12
CA LYS A 3 22.83 15.48 -21.90
C LYS A 3 22.59 15.12 -20.41
N ARG A 4 23.46 15.60 -19.52
CA ARG A 4 23.39 15.35 -18.07
C ARG A 4 22.86 16.54 -17.29
N ASN A 5 23.25 17.74 -17.67
CA ASN A 5 22.88 18.95 -16.93
C ASN A 5 21.46 19.46 -17.26
N VAL A 6 20.98 19.25 -18.49
CA VAL A 6 19.64 19.69 -18.89
C VAL A 6 18.53 18.94 -18.11
N PRO A 7 18.52 17.59 -18.04
CA PRO A 7 17.52 16.89 -17.23
C PRO A 7 17.57 17.29 -15.75
N LEU A 8 18.75 17.46 -15.19
CA LEU A 8 18.92 17.86 -13.80
C LEU A 8 18.35 19.25 -13.53
N LEU A 9 18.60 20.21 -14.42
CA LEU A 9 18.08 21.56 -14.31
C LEU A 9 16.56 21.59 -14.43
N ILE A 10 15.98 20.83 -15.36
CA ILE A 10 14.53 20.67 -15.51
C ILE A 10 13.92 20.06 -14.24
N THR A 11 14.49 18.99 -13.73
CA THR A 11 14.01 18.33 -12.51
C THR A 11 14.05 19.27 -11.31
N ALA A 12 15.16 20.01 -11.14
CA ALA A 12 15.30 20.97 -10.05
C ALA A 12 14.29 22.12 -10.15
N LEU A 13 14.14 22.73 -11.33
CA LEU A 13 13.23 23.84 -11.54
C LEU A 13 11.76 23.43 -11.35
N VAL A 14 11.34 22.35 -11.99
CA VAL A 14 9.96 21.85 -11.88
C VAL A 14 9.65 21.40 -10.45
N GLY A 15 10.57 20.69 -9.80
CA GLY A 15 10.36 20.24 -8.43
C GLY A 15 10.27 21.37 -7.41
N VAL A 16 11.15 22.38 -7.51
CA VAL A 16 11.08 23.59 -6.65
C VAL A 16 9.79 24.38 -6.93
N PHE A 17 9.42 24.51 -8.21
CA PHE A 17 8.16 25.15 -8.59
C PHE A 17 6.95 24.45 -7.96
N LEU A 18 6.85 23.12 -8.04
CA LEU A 18 5.76 22.35 -7.45
C LEU A 18 5.69 22.47 -5.92
N ILE A 19 6.85 22.50 -5.25
CA ILE A 19 6.90 22.75 -3.80
C ILE A 19 6.30 24.13 -3.49
N ILE A 20 6.69 25.16 -4.21
CA ILE A 20 6.18 26.54 -4.04
C ILE A 20 4.68 26.58 -4.37
N ALA A 21 4.27 25.99 -5.48
CA ALA A 21 2.87 25.98 -5.92
C ALA A 21 1.91 25.36 -4.90
N ASN A 22 2.38 24.40 -4.11
CA ASN A 22 1.57 23.79 -3.05
C ASN A 22 1.22 24.76 -1.91
N PHE A 23 1.98 25.84 -1.72
CA PHE A 23 1.75 26.83 -0.68
C PHE A 23 0.95 28.05 -1.19
N PHE A 24 0.82 28.23 -2.50
CA PHE A 24 0.14 29.37 -3.10
C PHE A 24 -1.11 28.93 -3.87
N PRO A 25 -2.34 29.25 -3.37
CA PRO A 25 -3.58 28.87 -4.03
C PRO A 25 -3.72 29.39 -5.47
N SER A 26 -3.08 30.52 -5.81
CA SER A 26 -3.08 31.05 -7.17
C SER A 26 -2.36 30.19 -8.20
N LEU A 27 -1.51 29.28 -7.75
CA LEU A 27 -0.75 28.36 -8.61
C LEU A 27 -1.34 26.95 -8.62
N SER A 28 -2.46 26.71 -7.95
CA SER A 28 -3.08 25.37 -7.82
C SER A 28 -3.45 24.77 -9.18
N ALA A 29 -4.01 25.59 -10.11
CA ALA A 29 -4.37 25.12 -11.44
C ALA A 29 -3.17 24.55 -12.21
N MET A 30 -2.02 25.24 -12.15
CA MET A 30 -0.79 24.71 -12.77
C MET A 30 -0.30 23.45 -12.07
N SER A 31 -0.43 23.37 -10.76
CA SER A 31 -0.05 22.15 -9.99
C SER A 31 -0.92 20.94 -10.38
N GLU A 32 -2.20 21.16 -10.65
CA GLU A 32 -3.12 20.13 -11.15
C GLU A 32 -2.71 19.60 -12.52
N ASP A 33 -2.34 20.47 -13.46
CA ASP A 33 -1.84 20.07 -14.78
C ASP A 33 -0.56 19.21 -14.66
N PHE A 34 0.39 19.59 -13.80
CA PHE A 34 1.58 18.78 -13.55
C PHE A 34 1.25 17.43 -12.92
N THR A 35 0.21 17.34 -12.10
CA THR A 35 -0.28 16.07 -11.54
C THR A 35 -0.82 15.16 -12.63
N VAL A 36 -1.50 15.71 -13.64
CA VAL A 36 -1.94 14.93 -14.82
C VAL A 36 -0.74 14.41 -15.60
N PHE A 37 0.27 15.22 -15.87
CA PHE A 37 1.50 14.76 -16.52
C PHE A 37 2.22 13.68 -15.73
N PHE A 38 2.30 13.84 -14.41
CA PHE A 38 2.83 12.79 -13.52
C PHE A 38 2.03 11.49 -13.64
N GLY A 39 0.69 11.57 -13.69
CA GLY A 39 -0.18 10.42 -13.88
C GLY A 39 0.10 9.68 -15.19
N ILE A 40 0.34 10.39 -16.29
CA ILE A 40 0.71 9.80 -17.58
C ILE A 40 2.06 9.07 -17.50
N ILE A 41 3.07 9.73 -16.90
CA ILE A 41 4.40 9.12 -16.70
C ILE A 41 4.33 7.89 -15.81
N ALA A 42 3.56 7.97 -14.72
CA ALA A 42 3.33 6.85 -13.83
C ALA A 42 2.64 5.67 -14.54
N ALA A 43 1.65 5.94 -15.39
CA ALA A 43 1.00 4.90 -16.21
C ALA A 43 2.01 4.21 -17.13
N MET A 44 2.91 4.95 -17.78
CA MET A 44 3.98 4.37 -18.61
C MET A 44 4.99 3.57 -17.78
N ALA A 45 5.29 3.98 -16.55
CA ALA A 45 6.12 3.21 -15.64
C ALA A 45 5.48 1.87 -15.25
N PHE A 46 4.16 1.82 -15.06
CA PHE A 46 3.42 0.57 -14.87
C PHE A 46 3.49 -0.37 -16.07
N VAL A 47 3.42 0.17 -17.30
CA VAL A 47 3.60 -0.62 -18.53
C VAL A 47 5.00 -1.25 -18.57
N LEU A 48 6.04 -0.47 -18.25
CA LEU A 48 7.42 -0.97 -18.19
C LEU A 48 7.58 -2.03 -17.08
N GLY A 49 6.99 -1.80 -15.90
CA GLY A 49 6.96 -2.75 -14.79
C GLY A 49 6.28 -4.06 -15.18
N GLY A 50 5.12 -3.99 -15.83
CA GLY A 50 4.41 -5.15 -16.40
C GLY A 50 5.25 -5.90 -17.42
N GLY A 51 5.94 -5.18 -18.30
CA GLY A 51 6.88 -5.77 -19.27
C GLY A 51 8.05 -6.51 -18.60
N SER A 52 8.59 -5.96 -17.52
CA SER A 52 9.63 -6.63 -16.71
C SER A 52 9.10 -7.91 -16.06
N LEU A 53 7.90 -7.86 -15.48
CA LEU A 53 7.23 -9.02 -14.90
C LEU A 53 7.03 -10.13 -15.95
N LEU A 54 6.50 -9.76 -17.12
CA LEU A 54 6.33 -10.68 -18.24
C LEU A 54 7.66 -11.34 -18.62
N LYS A 55 8.74 -10.55 -18.80
CA LYS A 55 10.06 -11.04 -19.18
C LYS A 55 10.61 -12.07 -18.17
N VAL A 56 10.50 -11.78 -16.87
CA VAL A 56 11.00 -12.67 -15.80
C VAL A 56 10.23 -13.98 -15.79
N HIS A 57 8.90 -13.93 -15.81
CA HIS A 57 8.08 -15.13 -15.73
C HIS A 57 8.09 -15.96 -17.02
N LEU A 58 8.13 -15.31 -18.20
CA LEU A 58 8.28 -16.01 -19.50
C LEU A 58 9.62 -16.76 -19.56
N LYS A 59 10.71 -16.10 -19.13
CA LYS A 59 12.01 -16.76 -19.06
C LYS A 59 11.97 -17.98 -18.14
N LYS A 60 11.35 -17.85 -16.95
CA LYS A 60 11.22 -18.94 -15.99
C LYS A 60 10.42 -20.13 -16.54
N ILE A 61 9.41 -19.88 -17.36
CA ILE A 61 8.63 -20.92 -18.05
C ILE A 61 9.45 -21.55 -19.14
N SER A 62 10.12 -20.75 -19.98
CA SER A 62 10.95 -21.25 -21.09
C SER A 62 12.07 -22.15 -20.61
N ASP A 63 12.76 -21.74 -19.55
CA ASP A 63 13.88 -22.48 -18.97
C ASP A 63 13.41 -23.67 -18.08
N ARG A 64 12.08 -23.86 -17.91
CA ARG A 64 11.47 -24.88 -17.03
C ARG A 64 12.10 -24.95 -15.64
N ASN A 65 12.49 -23.81 -15.08
CA ASN A 65 13.06 -23.72 -13.75
C ASN A 65 12.06 -24.17 -12.66
N ALA A 66 12.55 -24.58 -11.49
CA ALA A 66 11.70 -25.00 -10.38
C ALA A 66 10.61 -23.96 -10.08
N GLY A 67 9.34 -24.38 -10.09
CA GLY A 67 8.18 -23.50 -9.90
C GLY A 67 7.69 -22.77 -11.15
N TRP A 68 8.03 -23.23 -12.36
CA TRP A 68 7.54 -22.65 -13.62
C TRP A 68 6.01 -22.64 -13.74
N ALA A 69 5.33 -23.65 -13.14
CA ALA A 69 3.87 -23.74 -13.12
C ALA A 69 3.23 -22.53 -12.39
N PHE A 70 3.83 -22.07 -11.28
CA PHE A 70 3.36 -20.84 -10.60
C PHE A 70 3.54 -19.61 -11.47
N SER A 71 4.60 -19.55 -12.29
CA SER A 71 4.80 -18.45 -13.22
C SER A 71 3.74 -18.42 -14.32
N LEU A 72 3.23 -19.58 -14.74
CA LEU A 72 2.12 -19.66 -15.69
C LEU A 72 0.82 -19.13 -15.09
N ILE A 73 0.54 -19.44 -13.81
CA ILE A 73 -0.61 -18.89 -13.10
C ILE A 73 -0.48 -17.35 -12.98
N VAL A 74 0.70 -16.83 -12.61
CA VAL A 74 0.94 -15.39 -12.50
C VAL A 74 0.69 -14.69 -13.84
N LEU A 75 1.23 -15.22 -14.95
CA LEU A 75 1.01 -14.62 -16.27
C LEU A 75 -0.45 -14.75 -16.74
N GLY A 76 -1.09 -15.88 -16.46
CA GLY A 76 -2.49 -16.10 -16.81
C GLY A 76 -3.43 -15.13 -16.08
N THR A 77 -3.28 -15.01 -14.77
CA THR A 77 -4.08 -14.06 -13.97
C THR A 77 -3.79 -12.62 -14.34
N PHE A 78 -2.52 -12.26 -14.58
CA PHE A 78 -2.14 -10.94 -15.05
C PHE A 78 -2.81 -10.61 -16.40
N ALA A 79 -2.74 -11.53 -17.37
CA ALA A 79 -3.34 -11.32 -18.71
C ALA A 79 -4.87 -11.20 -18.63
N ILE A 80 -5.54 -12.04 -17.84
CA ILE A 80 -7.00 -11.99 -17.64
C ILE A 80 -7.40 -10.66 -17.01
N THR A 81 -6.77 -10.29 -15.91
CA THR A 81 -7.11 -9.04 -15.19
C THR A 81 -6.84 -7.80 -16.05
N LEU A 82 -5.72 -7.82 -16.79
CA LEU A 82 -5.38 -6.74 -17.73
C LEU A 82 -6.41 -6.64 -18.86
N ALA A 83 -6.79 -7.77 -19.46
CA ALA A 83 -7.78 -7.80 -20.54
C ALA A 83 -9.14 -7.29 -20.04
N VAL A 84 -9.61 -7.77 -18.89
CA VAL A 84 -10.89 -7.31 -18.30
C VAL A 84 -10.86 -5.82 -18.00
N GLY A 85 -9.76 -5.31 -17.45
CA GLY A 85 -9.60 -3.89 -17.14
C GLY A 85 -9.52 -3.00 -18.39
N LEU A 86 -8.73 -3.39 -19.38
CA LEU A 86 -8.56 -2.62 -20.63
C LEU A 86 -9.79 -2.66 -21.52
N LEU A 87 -10.44 -3.82 -21.66
CA LEU A 87 -11.65 -3.97 -22.46
C LEU A 87 -12.89 -3.44 -21.76
N LYS A 88 -12.79 -3.04 -20.49
CA LYS A 88 -13.90 -2.51 -19.69
C LYS A 88 -15.15 -3.39 -19.75
N ILE A 89 -14.99 -4.69 -19.59
CA ILE A 89 -16.08 -5.66 -19.72
C ILE A 89 -17.14 -5.41 -18.64
N GLY A 90 -18.39 -5.18 -19.08
CA GLY A 90 -19.51 -4.92 -18.17
C GLY A 90 -19.52 -3.53 -17.54
N VAL A 91 -18.69 -2.59 -17.99
CA VAL A 91 -18.65 -1.23 -17.46
C VAL A 91 -19.74 -0.38 -18.12
N PRO A 92 -20.71 0.16 -17.36
CA PRO A 92 -21.71 1.07 -17.92
C PRO A 92 -21.04 2.41 -18.26
N PRO A 93 -21.50 3.09 -19.34
CA PRO A 93 -21.00 4.42 -19.68
C PRO A 93 -21.29 5.43 -18.58
N ASN A 94 -20.43 6.43 -18.45
CA ASN A 94 -20.63 7.50 -17.47
C ASN A 94 -21.92 8.29 -17.80
N PRO A 95 -22.80 8.55 -16.83
CA PRO A 95 -24.02 9.33 -17.05
C PRO A 95 -23.78 10.72 -17.67
N SER A 96 -22.61 11.33 -17.42
CA SER A 96 -22.22 12.62 -17.99
C SER A 96 -21.78 12.53 -19.45
N PHE A 97 -21.46 11.33 -19.95
CA PHE A 97 -20.98 11.09 -21.32
C PHE A 97 -21.57 9.77 -21.87
N PRO A 98 -22.88 9.66 -22.04
CA PRO A 98 -23.55 8.41 -22.42
C PRO A 98 -23.14 7.92 -23.82
N ASP A 99 -22.75 8.82 -24.71
CA ASP A 99 -22.30 8.49 -26.08
C ASP A 99 -20.90 7.90 -26.16
N LYS A 100 -20.16 7.86 -25.03
CA LYS A 100 -18.80 7.32 -24.97
C LYS A 100 -18.77 6.04 -24.14
N PRO A 101 -18.77 4.85 -24.77
CA PRO A 101 -18.81 3.57 -24.05
C PRO A 101 -17.60 3.36 -23.12
N TRP A 102 -16.48 4.06 -23.36
CA TRP A 102 -15.26 3.97 -22.57
C TRP A 102 -15.16 5.00 -21.42
N SER A 103 -16.22 5.80 -21.20
CA SER A 103 -16.22 6.84 -20.18
C SER A 103 -16.45 6.30 -18.77
N GLY A 104 -16.99 5.09 -18.63
CA GLY A 104 -17.31 4.49 -17.33
C GLY A 104 -16.10 4.14 -16.47
N ALA A 105 -16.29 4.12 -15.16
CA ALA A 105 -15.27 3.68 -14.19
C ALA A 105 -15.17 2.16 -14.18
N VAL A 106 -13.95 1.63 -14.29
CA VAL A 106 -13.68 0.18 -14.32
C VAL A 106 -14.04 -0.50 -13.00
N ASN A 107 -13.96 0.23 -11.90
CA ASN A 107 -14.26 -0.22 -10.53
C ASN A 107 -15.69 0.11 -10.08
N ALA A 108 -16.61 0.37 -11.01
CA ALA A 108 -18.01 0.55 -10.66
C ALA A 108 -18.65 -0.78 -10.25
N ASP A 109 -19.68 -0.69 -9.40
CA ASP A 109 -20.41 -1.85 -8.91
C ASP A 109 -21.02 -2.65 -10.07
N GLY A 110 -20.84 -3.97 -10.04
CA GLY A 110 -21.36 -4.89 -11.06
C GLY A 110 -20.46 -5.08 -12.29
N THR A 111 -19.28 -4.48 -12.33
CA THR A 111 -18.31 -4.70 -13.42
C THR A 111 -17.57 -6.03 -13.26
N ALA A 112 -17.09 -6.60 -14.36
CA ALA A 112 -16.28 -7.82 -14.32
C ALA A 112 -14.96 -7.62 -13.54
N PHE A 113 -14.40 -6.40 -13.56
CA PHE A 113 -13.20 -6.07 -12.80
C PHE A 113 -13.49 -6.05 -11.29
N GLU A 114 -14.60 -5.46 -10.88
CA GLU A 114 -15.04 -5.46 -9.49
C GLU A 114 -15.33 -6.89 -9.01
N TRP A 115 -15.94 -7.72 -9.85
CA TRP A 115 -16.15 -9.13 -9.52
C TRP A 115 -14.81 -9.85 -9.22
N ILE A 116 -13.78 -9.65 -10.05
CA ILE A 116 -12.43 -10.20 -9.79
C ILE A 116 -11.87 -9.66 -8.47
N TYR A 117 -12.07 -8.38 -8.19
CA TYR A 117 -11.60 -7.76 -6.96
C TYR A 117 -12.27 -8.36 -5.72
N GLU A 118 -13.61 -8.45 -5.73
CA GLU A 118 -14.40 -8.94 -4.60
C GLU A 118 -14.24 -10.44 -4.37
N TYR A 119 -14.32 -11.25 -5.43
CA TYR A 119 -14.38 -12.71 -5.29
C TYR A 119 -13.03 -13.41 -5.48
N ALA A 120 -12.03 -12.77 -6.04
CA ALA A 120 -10.70 -13.34 -6.16
C ALA A 120 -9.67 -12.61 -5.28
N LEU A 121 -9.47 -11.31 -5.45
CA LEU A 121 -8.38 -10.58 -4.79
C LEU A 121 -8.62 -10.43 -3.29
N LYS A 122 -9.82 -10.07 -2.86
CA LYS A 122 -10.15 -9.95 -1.42
C LYS A 122 -9.99 -11.27 -0.65
N PRO A 123 -10.56 -12.43 -1.10
CA PRO A 123 -10.36 -13.70 -0.41
C PRO A 123 -8.91 -14.17 -0.41
N LEU A 124 -8.17 -13.97 -1.50
CA LEU A 124 -6.74 -14.29 -1.56
C LEU A 124 -5.94 -13.43 -0.58
N SER A 125 -6.23 -12.15 -0.50
CA SER A 125 -5.62 -11.24 0.47
C SER A 125 -5.94 -11.65 1.90
N ALA A 126 -7.19 -12.02 2.19
CA ALA A 126 -7.59 -12.53 3.51
C ALA A 126 -6.84 -13.81 3.88
N THR A 127 -6.64 -14.72 2.92
CA THR A 127 -5.84 -15.94 3.12
C THR A 127 -4.37 -15.59 3.42
N MET A 128 -3.79 -14.65 2.71
CA MET A 128 -2.43 -14.18 2.96
C MET A 128 -2.28 -13.58 4.37
N PHE A 129 -3.24 -12.77 4.80
CA PHE A 129 -3.25 -12.22 6.16
C PHE A 129 -3.40 -13.31 7.22
N ALA A 130 -4.23 -14.34 6.97
CA ALA A 130 -4.36 -15.47 7.88
C ALA A 130 -3.04 -16.26 8.00
N MET A 131 -2.34 -16.49 6.89
CA MET A 131 -1.01 -17.11 6.91
C MET A 131 0.02 -16.25 7.64
N LEU A 132 0.02 -14.93 7.42
CA LEU A 132 0.88 -14.00 8.15
C LEU A 132 0.61 -14.05 9.66
N ALA A 133 -0.65 -14.14 10.08
CA ALA A 133 -1.01 -14.30 11.49
C ALA A 133 -0.42 -15.58 12.08
N PHE A 134 -0.44 -16.69 11.34
CA PHE A 134 0.21 -17.94 11.77
C PHE A 134 1.73 -17.79 11.92
N TYR A 135 2.40 -17.13 10.98
CA TYR A 135 3.84 -16.87 11.09
C TYR A 135 4.17 -15.95 12.25
N ILE A 136 3.34 -14.92 12.50
CA ILE A 136 3.49 -14.02 13.65
C ILE A 136 3.32 -14.79 14.95
N ALA A 137 2.31 -15.66 15.06
CA ALA A 137 2.13 -16.52 16.22
C ALA A 137 3.34 -17.44 16.44
N SER A 138 3.84 -18.08 15.38
CA SER A 138 5.05 -18.93 15.43
C SER A 138 6.30 -18.14 15.84
N ALA A 139 6.43 -16.88 15.39
CA ALA A 139 7.51 -15.99 15.82
C ALA A 139 7.35 -15.56 17.27
N ALA A 140 6.12 -15.31 17.73
CA ALA A 140 5.80 -14.99 19.10
C ALA A 140 6.24 -16.12 20.04
N PHE A 141 5.91 -17.39 19.74
CA PHE A 141 6.38 -18.53 20.52
C PHE A 141 7.91 -18.58 20.69
N ARG A 142 8.65 -18.16 19.68
CA ARG A 142 10.12 -18.06 19.77
C ARG A 142 10.55 -16.85 20.61
N ALA A 143 9.83 -15.73 20.51
CA ALA A 143 10.08 -14.52 21.30
C ALA A 143 9.77 -14.71 22.79
N PHE A 144 8.82 -15.59 23.17
CA PHE A 144 8.56 -15.96 24.57
C PHE A 144 9.79 -16.51 25.30
N ARG A 145 10.78 -16.99 24.57
CA ARG A 145 12.06 -17.42 25.16
C ARG A 145 12.97 -16.25 25.54
N ALA A 146 12.68 -15.05 25.04
CA ALA A 146 13.45 -13.86 25.38
C ALA A 146 13.07 -13.36 26.78
N LYS A 147 14.04 -13.33 27.68
CA LYS A 147 13.88 -12.89 29.09
C LYS A 147 13.88 -11.36 29.24
N ASN A 148 13.59 -10.61 28.18
CA ASN A 148 13.64 -9.15 28.18
C ASN A 148 12.29 -8.56 28.56
N ILE A 149 12.29 -7.49 29.36
CA ILE A 149 11.10 -6.75 29.79
C ILE A 149 10.28 -6.27 28.58
N GLU A 150 10.93 -5.84 27.52
CA GLU A 150 10.30 -5.39 26.28
C GLU A 150 9.45 -6.50 25.62
N ALA A 151 9.96 -7.73 25.59
CA ALA A 151 9.26 -8.89 25.05
C ALA A 151 8.03 -9.24 25.90
N ILE A 152 8.14 -9.12 27.24
CA ILE A 152 7.03 -9.37 28.17
C ILE A 152 5.92 -8.32 27.98
N LEU A 153 6.28 -7.04 27.84
CA LEU A 153 5.32 -5.97 27.60
C LEU A 153 4.60 -6.14 26.26
N LEU A 154 5.36 -6.43 25.21
CA LEU A 154 4.80 -6.68 23.87
C LEU A 154 3.80 -7.83 23.89
N LEU A 155 4.19 -8.92 24.56
CA LEU A 155 3.39 -10.11 24.69
C LEU A 155 2.13 -9.89 25.52
N GLY A 156 2.26 -9.24 26.67
CA GLY A 156 1.13 -8.89 27.53
C GLY A 156 0.11 -8.01 26.79
N THR A 157 0.60 -7.01 26.06
CA THR A 157 -0.26 -6.15 25.23
C THR A 157 -0.95 -6.94 24.13
N ALA A 158 -0.24 -7.80 23.41
CA ALA A 158 -0.82 -8.65 22.37
C ALA A 158 -1.87 -9.61 22.95
N PHE A 159 -1.63 -10.17 24.12
CA PHE A 159 -2.56 -11.06 24.81
C PHE A 159 -3.85 -10.32 25.22
N ILE A 160 -3.75 -9.13 25.77
CA ILE A 160 -4.89 -8.28 26.14
C ILE A 160 -5.73 -7.96 24.89
N ILE A 161 -5.07 -7.58 23.79
CA ILE A 161 -5.77 -7.28 22.51
C ILE A 161 -6.48 -8.53 21.97
N LEU A 162 -5.82 -9.67 21.99
CA LEU A 162 -6.42 -10.94 21.53
C LEU A 162 -7.63 -11.33 22.37
N LEU A 163 -7.52 -11.26 23.70
CA LEU A 163 -8.64 -11.54 24.60
C LEU A 163 -9.84 -10.64 24.32
N GLY A 164 -9.62 -9.37 24.13
CA GLY A 164 -10.73 -8.45 23.95
C GLY A 164 -11.31 -8.43 22.53
N ARG A 165 -10.65 -9.05 21.57
CA ARG A 165 -11.22 -9.33 20.24
C ARG A 165 -12.05 -10.61 20.21
N THR A 166 -12.10 -11.35 21.32
CA THR A 166 -12.87 -12.58 21.49
C THR A 166 -13.97 -12.39 22.50
N PHE A 167 -15.01 -13.21 22.44
CA PHE A 167 -16.09 -13.24 23.45
C PHE A 167 -15.56 -13.49 24.86
N ALA A 168 -14.41 -14.16 25.00
CA ALA A 168 -13.81 -14.44 26.29
C ALA A 168 -13.45 -13.17 27.08
N GLY A 169 -12.98 -12.12 26.40
CA GLY A 169 -12.63 -10.84 27.03
C GLY A 169 -13.84 -10.14 27.65
N TYR A 170 -14.98 -10.18 26.95
CA TYR A 170 -16.23 -9.64 27.45
C TYR A 170 -16.68 -10.37 28.75
N TYR A 171 -16.74 -11.68 28.72
CA TYR A 171 -17.16 -12.47 29.90
C TYR A 171 -16.20 -12.34 31.07
N LEU A 172 -14.90 -12.23 30.81
CA LEU A 172 -13.88 -12.15 31.85
C LEU A 172 -13.99 -10.86 32.67
N THR A 173 -14.47 -9.75 32.09
CA THR A 173 -14.57 -8.44 32.74
C THR A 173 -16.01 -7.96 32.91
N SER A 174 -17.01 -8.81 32.63
CA SER A 174 -18.44 -8.49 32.76
C SER A 174 -18.88 -8.20 34.21
N TRP A 175 -18.14 -8.70 35.21
CA TRP A 175 -18.35 -8.43 36.61
C TRP A 175 -17.95 -7.02 37.06
N ILE A 176 -17.16 -6.28 36.23
CA ILE A 176 -16.77 -4.89 36.49
C ILE A 176 -17.90 -3.95 36.04
N PRO A 177 -18.49 -3.12 36.96
CA PRO A 177 -19.54 -2.17 36.60
C PRO A 177 -19.05 -1.15 35.55
N ILE A 178 -19.96 -0.79 34.63
CA ILE A 178 -19.64 0.16 33.53
C ILE A 178 -19.39 1.57 34.07
N ASP A 179 -20.13 1.97 35.12
CA ASP A 179 -20.10 3.32 35.68
C ASP A 179 -19.26 3.42 36.98
N GLY A 180 -18.37 2.46 37.24
CA GLY A 180 -17.52 2.43 38.42
C GLY A 180 -16.14 3.04 38.24
N PRO A 181 -15.42 3.35 39.36
CA PRO A 181 -14.04 3.87 39.28
C PRO A 181 -13.05 2.93 38.60
N PHE A 182 -13.43 1.66 38.43
CA PHE A 182 -12.61 0.62 37.79
C PHE A 182 -13.08 0.29 36.36
N SER A 183 -13.99 1.08 35.78
CA SER A 183 -14.46 0.86 34.40
C SER A 183 -13.33 0.79 33.36
N GLY A 184 -12.28 1.59 33.54
CA GLY A 184 -11.12 1.59 32.66
C GLY A 184 -10.27 0.29 32.67
N LEU A 185 -10.50 -0.63 33.64
CA LEU A 185 -9.86 -1.95 33.69
C LEU A 185 -10.62 -3.01 32.89
N ARG A 186 -11.77 -2.68 32.34
CA ARG A 186 -12.48 -3.59 31.41
C ARG A 186 -11.60 -3.78 30.17
N ILE A 187 -11.50 -5.03 29.74
CA ILE A 187 -10.65 -5.37 28.57
C ILE A 187 -11.07 -4.56 27.34
N GLU A 188 -12.37 -4.30 27.17
CA GLU A 188 -12.91 -3.46 26.07
C GLU A 188 -12.33 -2.04 26.10
N GLU A 189 -12.36 -1.37 27.27
CA GLU A 189 -11.83 -0.01 27.42
C GLU A 189 -10.31 0.03 27.29
N LEU A 190 -9.62 -0.96 27.87
CA LEU A 190 -8.18 -1.12 27.74
C LEU A 190 -7.73 -1.25 26.27
N ILE A 191 -8.46 -2.01 25.46
CA ILE A 191 -8.16 -2.16 24.04
C ILE A 191 -8.39 -0.85 23.31
N VAL A 192 -9.51 -0.18 23.56
CA VAL A 192 -9.80 1.13 22.95
C VAL A 192 -8.66 2.10 23.29
N TYR A 193 -8.22 2.15 24.54
CA TYR A 193 -7.11 3.00 24.95
C TYR A 193 -5.77 2.63 24.29
N ILE A 194 -5.42 1.34 24.24
CA ILE A 194 -4.20 0.86 23.58
C ILE A 194 -4.21 1.19 22.10
N MET A 195 -5.35 0.99 21.43
CA MET A 195 -5.47 1.24 20.00
C MET A 195 -5.48 2.73 19.67
N GLN A 196 -6.17 3.55 20.46
CA GLN A 196 -6.27 4.98 20.21
C GLN A 196 -5.00 5.75 20.57
N VAL A 197 -4.31 5.36 21.63
CA VAL A 197 -3.12 6.07 22.10
C VAL A 197 -1.86 5.44 21.52
N PHE A 198 -1.51 4.22 21.92
CA PHE A 198 -0.23 3.62 21.56
C PHE A 198 -0.14 3.20 20.11
N ASN A 199 -1.15 2.50 19.58
CA ASN A 199 -1.14 2.07 18.19
C ASN A 199 -1.24 3.27 17.24
N THR A 200 -2.06 4.26 17.56
CA THR A 200 -2.17 5.49 16.74
C THR A 200 -0.88 6.29 16.78
N ALA A 201 -0.22 6.42 17.93
CA ALA A 201 1.07 7.08 18.03
C ALA A 201 2.15 6.35 17.22
N GLY A 202 2.20 5.02 17.31
CA GLY A 202 3.12 4.20 16.51
C GLY A 202 2.87 4.34 15.01
N SER A 203 1.62 4.27 14.58
CA SER A 203 1.21 4.47 13.19
C SER A 203 1.62 5.85 12.66
N ARG A 204 1.38 6.90 13.42
CA ARG A 204 1.80 8.26 13.06
C ARG A 204 3.31 8.39 12.97
N ALA A 205 4.06 7.80 13.89
CA ALA A 205 5.52 7.79 13.88
C ALA A 205 6.06 7.11 12.60
N ILE A 206 5.47 5.99 12.20
CA ILE A 206 5.82 5.29 10.96
C ILE A 206 5.54 6.17 9.73
N ILE A 207 4.37 6.79 9.66
CA ILE A 207 3.99 7.68 8.55
C ILE A 207 4.95 8.88 8.46
N ILE A 208 5.28 9.49 9.59
CA ILE A 208 6.25 10.60 9.65
C ILE A 208 7.63 10.12 9.18
N GLY A 209 8.08 8.96 9.63
CA GLY A 209 9.36 8.38 9.22
C GLY A 209 9.43 8.13 7.70
N ILE A 210 8.37 7.57 7.13
CA ILE A 210 8.25 7.36 5.69
C ILE A 210 8.25 8.70 4.95
N ALA A 211 7.45 9.68 5.41
CA ALA A 211 7.37 11.00 4.79
C ALA A 211 8.73 11.72 4.79
N LEU A 212 9.46 11.68 5.91
CA LEU A 212 10.81 12.23 6.00
C LEU A 212 11.79 11.51 5.07
N GLY A 213 11.69 10.19 4.96
CA GLY A 213 12.50 9.39 4.03
C GLY A 213 12.25 9.79 2.57
N ILE A 214 10.99 9.92 2.17
CA ILE A 214 10.59 10.37 0.83
C ILE A 214 11.07 11.80 0.59
N ALA A 215 10.86 12.72 1.53
CA ALA A 215 11.30 14.10 1.42
C ALA A 215 12.82 14.20 1.27
N SER A 216 13.57 13.46 2.08
CA SER A 216 15.05 13.41 2.00
C SER A 216 15.53 12.91 0.63
N THR A 217 14.94 11.83 0.14
CA THR A 217 15.29 11.26 -1.18
C THR A 217 14.93 12.22 -2.30
N SER A 218 13.74 12.82 -2.25
CA SER A 218 13.29 13.81 -3.23
C SER A 218 14.22 15.02 -3.27
N LEU A 219 14.62 15.55 -2.12
CA LEU A 219 15.57 16.66 -2.04
C LEU A 219 16.95 16.30 -2.61
N LYS A 220 17.45 15.09 -2.36
CA LYS A 220 18.71 14.62 -2.94
C LYS A 220 18.65 14.58 -4.47
N ILE A 221 17.52 14.14 -5.04
CA ILE A 221 17.29 14.12 -6.48
C ILE A 221 17.22 15.55 -7.03
N LEU A 222 16.46 16.45 -6.40
CA LEU A 222 16.33 17.84 -6.82
C LEU A 222 17.67 18.61 -6.77
N MET A 223 18.48 18.35 -5.75
CA MET A 223 19.82 18.95 -5.64
C MET A 223 20.87 18.27 -6.56
N GLY A 224 20.49 17.22 -7.28
CA GLY A 224 21.37 16.48 -8.15
C GLY A 224 22.48 15.70 -7.42
N LEU A 225 22.28 15.41 -6.13
CA LEU A 225 23.17 14.56 -5.34
C LEU A 225 22.95 13.09 -5.70
N ASP A 226 21.71 12.69 -5.88
CA ASP A 226 21.34 11.38 -6.42
C ASP A 226 20.97 11.54 -7.91
N ARG A 227 21.70 10.82 -8.76
CA ARG A 227 21.59 10.86 -10.22
C ARG A 227 21.27 9.48 -10.81
N SER A 228 20.75 8.58 -10.03
CA SER A 228 20.45 7.20 -10.44
C SER A 228 19.52 7.13 -11.65
N TYR A 229 18.62 8.13 -11.79
CA TYR A 229 17.67 8.25 -12.91
C TYR A 229 18.32 8.65 -14.26
N LEU A 230 19.57 9.14 -14.27
CA LEU A 230 20.26 9.53 -15.50
C LEU A 230 21.01 8.38 -16.18
N GLY A 231 20.94 7.16 -15.64
CA GLY A 231 21.69 6.00 -16.09
C GLY A 231 23.20 6.14 -15.79
N GLY A 232 23.78 5.11 -15.21
CA GLY A 232 25.24 5.04 -15.00
C GLY A 232 25.96 4.90 -16.33
N GLY A 233 26.28 6.03 -16.96
CA GLY A 233 27.27 6.07 -18.01
C GLY A 233 28.64 6.27 -17.37
N ASN A 234 29.47 5.22 -17.35
CA ASN A 234 30.92 5.35 -17.24
C ASN A 234 31.45 6.20 -18.39
#